data_8f9b85a082820be1faf355beb7ffcb3a
#
_entry.id   8f9b85a082820be1faf355beb7ffcb3a
#
_cell.length_a   1.000
_cell.length_b   1.000
_cell.length_c   1.000
_cell.angle_alpha   90.00
_cell.angle_beta   90.00
_cell.angle_gamma   90.00
#
_symmetry.space_group_name_H-M   'P 1'
#
loop_
_entity.id
_entity.type
_entity.pdbx_description
1 polymer ?
#
loop_
_entity_poly.entity_id
_entity_poly.type
_entity_poly.pdbx_seq_one_letter_code
_entity_poly.pdbx_strand_id
1 'polypeptide(L)'
;MNGYVGSIETETLKNDSFRQVLFTGRHAQLVAMCLQPGEEIGKEMHPGIDQFFRIEQGEAHFAIGAEQPHVVRNGDAVVVPAGTYHNVINASQTARLRLYTLYSPPNHPAGTVHRTRADAEAAEAAARHPEPVSGPSAPARPS
;
A
#
# COMPACT_ATOMS: atom_id res chain seq x y z
N MET A 1 -1.20 0.26 21.91
CA MET A 1 -2.49 -0.40 21.76
C MET A 1 -2.29 -1.83 21.32
N ASN A 2 -3.02 -2.72 21.91
CA ASN A 2 -2.84 -4.14 21.64
C ASN A 2 -3.66 -4.64 20.45
N GLY A 3 -4.32 -3.76 19.77
CA GLY A 3 -5.10 -4.12 18.59
C GLY A 3 -5.67 -2.87 17.96
N TYR A 4 -6.45 -3.04 16.88
CA TYR A 4 -7.09 -1.92 16.19
C TYR A 4 -8.60 -2.08 16.29
N VAL A 5 -9.28 -1.03 16.70
CA VAL A 5 -10.74 -0.96 16.71
C VAL A 5 -11.10 0.41 16.18
N GLY A 6 -11.91 0.46 15.15
CA GLY A 6 -12.32 1.74 14.60
C GLY A 6 -13.28 1.55 13.44
N SER A 7 -13.84 2.65 12.95
CA SER A 7 -14.67 2.62 11.76
C SER A 7 -13.74 2.66 10.56
N ILE A 8 -13.47 1.49 9.97
CA ILE A 8 -12.51 1.43 8.87
C ILE A 8 -13.02 2.20 7.66
N GLU A 9 -14.32 2.22 7.44
CA GLU A 9 -14.88 2.99 6.34
C GLU A 9 -14.60 4.47 6.55
N THR A 10 -14.89 5.00 7.74
CA THR A 10 -14.65 6.41 8.03
C THR A 10 -13.17 6.77 7.91
N GLU A 11 -12.30 5.93 8.46
CA GLU A 11 -10.87 6.19 8.39
C GLU A 11 -10.38 6.21 6.94
N THR A 12 -10.88 5.30 6.13
CA THR A 12 -10.48 5.22 4.73
C THR A 12 -10.99 6.43 3.96
N LEU A 13 -12.26 6.81 4.19
CA LEU A 13 -12.86 7.92 3.44
C LEU A 13 -12.25 9.27 3.78
N LYS A 14 -11.67 9.42 4.96
CA LYS A 14 -11.04 10.70 5.30
C LYS A 14 -9.53 10.69 5.07
N ASN A 15 -8.96 9.58 4.63
CA ASN A 15 -7.54 9.53 4.37
C ASN A 15 -7.20 10.19 3.02
N ASP A 16 -6.36 11.21 3.05
CA ASP A 16 -5.90 11.90 1.85
C ASP A 16 -4.46 11.56 1.51
N SER A 17 -3.79 10.76 2.32
CA SER A 17 -2.41 10.36 2.04
C SER A 17 -2.37 9.20 1.08
N PHE A 18 -1.36 9.17 0.22
CA PHE A 18 -1.19 8.04 -0.69
C PHE A 18 -1.17 6.73 0.09
N ARG A 19 -0.42 6.68 1.20
CA ARG A 19 -0.36 5.50 2.05
C ARG A 19 -0.28 5.90 3.51
N GLN A 20 -1.13 5.31 4.34
CA GLN A 20 -1.05 5.54 5.78
C GLN A 20 -1.27 4.23 6.49
N VAL A 21 -0.24 3.75 7.18
CA VAL A 21 -0.35 2.53 7.97
C VAL A 21 -1.17 2.85 9.22
N LEU A 22 -2.26 2.14 9.40
CA LEU A 22 -3.15 2.36 10.54
C LEU A 22 -2.79 1.43 11.70
N PHE A 23 -2.36 0.23 11.43
CA PHE A 23 -2.01 -0.71 12.49
C PHE A 23 -1.10 -1.81 11.93
N THR A 24 -0.09 -2.18 12.72
CA THR A 24 0.81 -3.25 12.36
C THR A 24 0.79 -4.31 13.45
N GLY A 25 0.29 -5.49 13.11
CA GLY A 25 0.33 -6.64 13.99
C GLY A 25 1.45 -7.57 13.56
N ARG A 26 1.53 -8.73 14.21
CA ARG A 26 2.56 -9.70 13.87
C ARG A 26 2.31 -10.32 12.51
N HIS A 27 1.06 -10.61 12.20
CA HIS A 27 0.72 -11.36 10.98
C HIS A 27 -0.20 -10.59 10.03
N ALA A 28 -0.54 -9.36 10.32
CA ALA A 28 -1.39 -8.55 9.45
C ALA A 28 -1.12 -7.08 9.66
N GLN A 29 -1.27 -6.30 8.60
CA GLN A 29 -1.04 -4.86 8.65
C GLN A 29 -2.16 -4.15 7.88
N LEU A 30 -2.79 -3.18 8.53
CA LEU A 30 -3.91 -2.44 7.97
C LEU A 30 -3.42 -1.09 7.46
N VAL A 31 -3.72 -0.79 6.21
CA VAL A 31 -3.20 0.41 5.54
C VAL A 31 -4.32 1.07 4.76
N ALA A 32 -4.46 2.39 4.89
CA ALA A 32 -5.39 3.16 4.08
C ALA A 32 -4.62 3.83 2.96
N MET A 33 -5.23 3.93 1.78
CA MET A 33 -4.60 4.56 0.62
C MET A 33 -5.57 5.47 -0.11
N CYS A 34 -5.03 6.55 -0.67
CA CYS A 34 -5.77 7.46 -1.52
C CYS A 34 -4.94 7.72 -2.77
N LEU A 35 -5.50 7.37 -3.93
CA LEU A 35 -4.85 7.61 -5.21
C LEU A 35 -5.53 8.78 -5.90
N GLN A 36 -4.75 9.73 -6.38
CA GLN A 36 -5.27 10.86 -7.12
C GLN A 36 -5.73 10.41 -8.51
N PRO A 37 -6.54 11.21 -9.20
CA PRO A 37 -6.96 10.84 -10.56
C PRO A 37 -5.76 10.47 -11.43
N GLY A 38 -5.86 9.33 -12.10
CA GLY A 38 -4.82 8.86 -13.00
C GLY A 38 -3.63 8.17 -12.34
N GLU A 39 -3.55 8.19 -11.01
CA GLU A 39 -2.41 7.56 -10.33
C GLU A 39 -2.56 6.05 -10.27
N GLU A 40 -1.44 5.37 -10.13
CA GLU A 40 -1.44 3.94 -9.90
C GLU A 40 -0.44 3.61 -8.82
N ILE A 41 -0.62 2.47 -8.18
CA ILE A 41 0.35 2.02 -7.19
C ILE A 41 1.63 1.58 -7.89
N GLY A 42 1.51 0.96 -9.04
CA GLY A 42 2.62 0.40 -9.79
C GLY A 42 2.60 -1.12 -9.71
N LYS A 43 3.24 -1.76 -10.67
CA LYS A 43 3.24 -3.21 -10.71
C LYS A 43 4.10 -3.73 -9.57
N GLU A 44 3.51 -4.58 -8.74
CA GLU A 44 4.17 -5.13 -7.55
C GLU A 44 3.96 -6.63 -7.45
N MET A 45 4.83 -7.28 -6.72
CA MET A 45 4.67 -8.68 -6.37
C MET A 45 5.32 -8.89 -5.01
N HIS A 46 4.59 -9.53 -4.10
CA HIS A 46 5.08 -9.78 -2.75
C HIS A 46 5.20 -11.29 -2.57
N PRO A 47 6.42 -11.83 -2.56
CA PRO A 47 6.62 -13.28 -2.57
C PRO A 47 5.98 -14.05 -1.42
N GLY A 48 5.97 -13.47 -0.25
CA GLY A 48 5.47 -14.17 0.92
C GLY A 48 4.27 -13.50 1.57
N ILE A 49 3.56 -12.63 0.87
CA ILE A 49 2.51 -11.82 1.47
C ILE A 49 1.23 -11.94 0.66
N ASP A 50 0.15 -12.37 1.32
CA ASP A 50 -1.17 -12.26 0.73
C ASP A 50 -1.67 -10.86 0.98
N GLN A 51 -2.42 -10.30 0.04
CA GLN A 51 -2.91 -8.94 0.18
C GLN A 51 -4.39 -8.86 -0.15
N PHE A 52 -5.15 -8.22 0.75
CA PHE A 52 -6.59 -8.00 0.58
C PHE A 52 -6.79 -6.51 0.35
N PHE A 53 -7.66 -6.17 -0.60
CA PHE A 53 -8.04 -4.78 -0.86
C PHE A 53 -9.55 -4.63 -0.79
N ARG A 54 -10.01 -3.52 -0.24
CA ARG A 54 -11.42 -3.15 -0.30
C ARG A 54 -11.52 -1.72 -0.79
N ILE A 55 -12.36 -1.49 -1.81
CA ILE A 55 -12.58 -0.15 -2.34
C ILE A 55 -13.72 0.49 -1.56
N GLU A 56 -13.48 1.70 -1.03
CA GLU A 56 -14.52 2.41 -0.32
C GLU A 56 -15.06 3.60 -1.10
N GLN A 57 -14.26 4.13 -2.03
CA GLN A 57 -14.71 5.26 -2.85
C GLN A 57 -14.01 5.22 -4.19
N GLY A 58 -14.77 5.33 -5.26
CA GLY A 58 -14.21 5.42 -6.59
C GLY A 58 -14.19 4.10 -7.33
N GLU A 59 -13.45 4.07 -8.42
CA GLU A 59 -13.40 2.91 -9.29
C GLU A 59 -11.95 2.63 -9.64
N ALA A 60 -11.52 1.40 -9.50
CA ALA A 60 -10.14 1.02 -9.78
C ALA A 60 -10.10 -0.04 -10.88
N HIS A 61 -8.99 -0.04 -11.62
CA HIS A 61 -8.68 -1.15 -12.52
C HIS A 61 -7.61 -1.97 -11.83
N PHE A 62 -7.91 -3.25 -11.58
CA PHE A 62 -6.98 -4.17 -10.95
C PHE A 62 -6.41 -5.12 -11.99
N ALA A 63 -5.09 -5.07 -12.15
CA ALA A 63 -4.39 -6.04 -12.97
C ALA A 63 -3.87 -7.13 -12.03
N ILE A 64 -4.17 -8.38 -12.30
CA ILE A 64 -3.74 -9.51 -11.49
C ILE A 64 -3.12 -10.55 -12.42
N GLY A 65 -1.84 -10.83 -12.22
CA GLY A 65 -1.14 -11.80 -13.07
C GLY A 65 -1.25 -11.43 -14.53
N ALA A 66 -1.55 -12.40 -15.36
CA ALA A 66 -1.72 -12.19 -16.79
C ALA A 66 -3.17 -12.02 -17.21
N GLU A 67 -4.09 -11.91 -16.23
CA GLU A 67 -5.50 -11.78 -16.54
C GLU A 67 -5.83 -10.41 -17.07
N GLN A 68 -6.97 -10.29 -17.74
CA GLN A 68 -7.47 -8.99 -18.13
C GLN A 68 -7.78 -8.18 -16.89
N PRO A 69 -7.56 -6.87 -16.91
CA PRO A 69 -7.84 -6.05 -15.73
C PRO A 69 -9.31 -6.13 -15.33
N HIS A 70 -9.52 -6.14 -14.03
CA HIS A 70 -10.86 -6.17 -13.44
C HIS A 70 -11.23 -4.76 -13.02
N VAL A 71 -12.48 -4.36 -13.30
CA VAL A 71 -13.00 -3.08 -12.83
C VAL A 71 -13.66 -3.34 -11.48
N VAL A 72 -13.20 -2.64 -10.44
CA VAL A 72 -13.74 -2.81 -9.10
C VAL A 72 -14.19 -1.46 -8.56
N ARG A 73 -15.24 -1.45 -7.76
CA ARG A 73 -15.88 -0.24 -7.27
C ARG A 73 -16.07 -0.32 -5.77
N ASN A 74 -16.63 0.74 -5.19
CA ASN A 74 -16.85 0.74 -3.75
C ASN A 74 -17.69 -0.45 -3.35
N GLY A 75 -17.27 -1.10 -2.28
CA GLY A 75 -17.91 -2.32 -1.80
C GLY A 75 -17.28 -3.59 -2.32
N ASP A 76 -16.44 -3.49 -3.38
CA ASP A 76 -15.78 -4.68 -3.92
C ASP A 76 -14.49 -4.97 -3.18
N ALA A 77 -14.12 -6.23 -3.16
CA ALA A 77 -12.87 -6.67 -2.56
C ALA A 77 -12.04 -7.45 -3.56
N VAL A 78 -10.73 -7.42 -3.37
CA VAL A 78 -9.78 -8.17 -4.19
C VAL A 78 -8.82 -8.86 -3.24
N VAL A 79 -8.51 -10.13 -3.51
CA VAL A 79 -7.48 -10.83 -2.76
C VAL A 79 -6.41 -11.23 -3.75
N VAL A 80 -5.18 -10.81 -3.47
CA VAL A 80 -4.03 -11.15 -4.30
C VAL A 80 -3.15 -12.12 -3.53
N PRO A 81 -3.02 -13.36 -4.01
CA PRO A 81 -2.19 -14.34 -3.30
C PRO A 81 -0.71 -14.00 -3.38
N ALA A 82 0.04 -14.47 -2.41
CA ALA A 82 1.49 -14.28 -2.41
C ALA A 82 2.08 -14.73 -3.74
N GLY A 83 3.06 -13.99 -4.23
CA GLY A 83 3.76 -14.36 -5.46
C GLY A 83 3.06 -13.94 -6.74
N THR A 84 1.94 -13.24 -6.67
CA THR A 84 1.20 -12.84 -7.86
C THR A 84 1.45 -11.37 -8.16
N TYR A 85 1.86 -11.06 -9.39
CA TYR A 85 2.03 -9.69 -9.84
C TYR A 85 0.67 -8.99 -9.92
N HIS A 86 0.62 -7.75 -9.50
CA HIS A 86 -0.63 -7.00 -9.51
C HIS A 86 -0.35 -5.50 -9.60
N ASN A 87 -1.38 -4.74 -9.98
CA ASN A 87 -1.32 -3.29 -10.01
C ASN A 87 -2.73 -2.73 -9.77
N VAL A 88 -2.79 -1.59 -9.11
CA VAL A 88 -4.04 -0.90 -8.82
C VAL A 88 -3.95 0.45 -9.49
N ILE A 89 -4.92 0.75 -10.35
CA ILE A 89 -4.91 1.97 -11.16
C ILE A 89 -6.19 2.75 -10.91
N ASN A 90 -6.07 4.02 -10.56
CA ASN A 90 -7.23 4.90 -10.53
C ASN A 90 -7.43 5.44 -11.94
N ALA A 91 -8.37 4.84 -12.66
CA ALA A 91 -8.59 5.21 -14.05
C ALA A 91 -9.43 6.47 -14.23
N SER A 92 -9.98 7.01 -13.15
CA SER A 92 -10.76 8.25 -13.26
C SER A 92 -9.84 9.44 -13.51
N GLN A 93 -10.30 10.39 -14.32
CA GLN A 93 -9.56 11.60 -14.54
C GLN A 93 -9.98 12.70 -13.56
N THR A 94 -11.01 12.48 -12.76
CA THR A 94 -11.58 13.53 -11.92
C THR A 94 -11.77 13.14 -10.47
N ALA A 95 -11.90 11.86 -10.17
CA ALA A 95 -12.24 11.41 -8.82
C ALA A 95 -11.09 10.66 -8.16
N ARG A 96 -10.97 10.83 -6.85
CA ARG A 96 -9.99 10.09 -6.06
C ARG A 96 -10.47 8.67 -5.83
N LEU A 97 -9.51 7.78 -5.66
CA LEU A 97 -9.77 6.39 -5.30
C LEU A 97 -9.32 6.21 -3.86
N ARG A 98 -10.23 5.79 -3.00
CA ARG A 98 -9.89 5.50 -1.60
C ARG A 98 -10.17 4.06 -1.29
N LEU A 99 -9.17 3.42 -0.70
CA LEU A 99 -9.25 2.00 -0.40
C LEU A 99 -8.49 1.71 0.89
N TYR A 100 -8.75 0.55 1.48
CA TYR A 100 -7.84 0.05 2.48
C TYR A 100 -7.36 -1.33 2.07
N THR A 101 -6.21 -1.70 2.58
CA THR A 101 -5.60 -2.95 2.22
C THR A 101 -5.04 -3.62 3.47
N LEU A 102 -4.99 -4.94 3.45
CA LEU A 102 -4.45 -5.72 4.53
C LEU A 102 -3.33 -6.57 3.98
N TYR A 103 -2.15 -6.43 4.53
CA TYR A 103 -1.00 -7.28 4.18
C TYR A 103 -0.87 -8.38 5.22
N SER A 104 -0.69 -9.60 4.80
CA SER A 104 -0.50 -10.75 5.69
C SER A 104 0.71 -11.55 5.21
N PRO A 105 1.87 -11.41 5.86
CA PRO A 105 2.22 -10.56 7.01
C PRO A 105 2.49 -9.10 6.61
N PRO A 106 2.87 -8.26 7.56
CA PRO A 106 3.13 -6.85 7.28
C PRO A 106 4.19 -6.62 6.22
N ASN A 107 4.03 -5.53 5.44
CA ASN A 107 4.91 -5.19 4.33
C ASN A 107 5.66 -3.88 4.53
N HIS A 108 5.13 -2.97 5.31
CA HIS A 108 5.74 -1.66 5.53
C HIS A 108 6.16 -1.48 6.97
N PRO A 109 7.13 -0.61 7.24
CA PRO A 109 7.46 -0.29 8.63
C PRO A 109 6.23 0.26 9.36
N ALA A 110 6.11 -0.07 10.62
CA ALA A 110 4.99 0.39 11.43
C ALA A 110 4.93 1.91 11.41
N GLY A 111 3.73 2.45 11.32
CA GLY A 111 3.53 3.90 11.38
C GLY A 111 3.90 4.65 10.11
N THR A 112 4.21 3.95 9.02
CA THR A 112 4.57 4.61 7.77
C THR A 112 3.44 5.52 7.28
N VAL A 113 3.80 6.73 6.88
CA VAL A 113 2.90 7.65 6.20
C VAL A 113 3.62 8.23 5.00
N HIS A 114 3.09 7.99 3.81
CA HIS A 114 3.58 8.64 2.59
C HIS A 114 2.44 9.52 2.10
N ARG A 115 2.65 10.83 2.15
CA ARG A 115 1.58 11.75 1.78
C ARG A 115 1.27 11.68 0.30
N THR A 116 2.29 11.49 -0.53
CA THR A 116 2.13 11.45 -1.97
C THR A 116 2.76 10.18 -2.55
N ARG A 117 2.38 9.87 -3.79
CA ARG A 117 3.02 8.75 -4.47
C ARG A 117 4.51 8.98 -4.64
N ALA A 118 4.91 10.23 -4.89
CA ALA A 118 6.33 10.55 -5.02
C ALA A 118 7.09 10.25 -3.72
N ASP A 119 6.47 10.53 -2.57
CA ASP A 119 7.11 10.21 -1.28
C ASP A 119 7.29 8.71 -1.14
N ALA A 120 6.29 7.94 -1.56
CA ALA A 120 6.37 6.48 -1.48
C ALA A 120 7.46 5.96 -2.40
N GLU A 121 7.55 6.50 -3.61
CA GLU A 121 8.58 6.07 -4.55
C GLU A 121 9.98 6.39 -4.03
N ALA A 122 10.14 7.56 -3.41
CA ALA A 122 11.42 7.95 -2.85
C ALA A 122 11.83 7.02 -1.71
N ALA A 123 10.88 6.65 -0.85
CA ALA A 123 11.15 5.75 0.25
C ALA A 123 11.51 4.35 -0.25
N GLU A 124 10.83 3.89 -1.29
CA GLU A 124 11.11 2.57 -1.85
C GLU A 124 12.47 2.54 -2.55
N ALA A 125 12.81 3.62 -3.23
CA ALA A 125 14.12 3.71 -3.87
C ALA A 125 15.23 3.71 -2.83
N ALA A 126 15.04 4.44 -1.72
CA ALA A 126 16.03 4.46 -0.66
C ALA A 126 16.19 3.10 -0.02
N ALA A 127 15.12 2.35 0.11
CA ALA A 127 15.18 1.02 0.71
C ALA A 127 15.91 0.05 -0.22
N ARG A 128 15.69 0.18 -1.54
CA ARG A 128 16.34 -0.71 -2.49
C ARG A 128 17.82 -0.37 -2.66
N HIS A 129 18.17 0.92 -2.49
CA HIS A 129 19.54 1.38 -2.70
C HIS A 129 19.95 2.24 -1.51
N PRO A 130 20.07 1.61 -0.33
CA PRO A 130 20.40 2.40 0.86
C PRO A 130 21.78 2.99 0.71
N GLU A 131 21.94 4.21 1.24
CA GLU A 131 23.22 4.85 1.21
C GLU A 131 24.20 4.09 2.05
N PRO A 132 25.42 4.01 1.61
CA PRO A 132 26.42 3.35 2.41
C PRO A 132 26.67 4.18 3.66
N VAL A 133 27.02 3.49 4.72
CA VAL A 133 27.34 4.17 5.95
C VAL A 133 28.62 4.90 5.67
N SER A 134 28.65 6.19 5.93
CA SER A 134 29.86 6.91 5.65
C SER A 134 30.63 7.18 6.91
N GLY A 135 31.85 7.39 6.71
CA GLY A 135 32.68 7.75 7.81
C GLY A 135 32.96 6.66 8.74
N PRO A 136 33.60 7.01 9.72
CA PRO A 136 34.10 6.13 10.65
C PRO A 136 33.03 5.43 11.39
N SER A 137 31.98 5.99 11.43
CA SER A 137 31.00 5.37 12.21
C SER A 137 30.71 4.03 11.69
N ALA A 138 31.02 3.90 10.55
CA ALA A 138 30.70 2.72 9.96
C ALA A 138 31.15 1.59 10.73
N PRO A 139 32.21 1.64 11.17
CA PRO A 139 32.74 0.49 11.69
C PRO A 139 31.90 -0.03 12.71
N ALA A 140 31.52 0.74 13.31
CA ALA A 140 30.90 0.30 14.38
C ALA A 140 29.74 -0.46 14.11
N ARG A 141 29.39 -0.44 13.09
CA ARG A 141 28.31 -0.98 12.87
C ARG A 141 28.47 -2.24 12.88
N PRO A 142 28.38 -2.82 13.55
CA PRO A 142 28.70 -4.08 13.57
C PRO A 142 27.82 -4.61 12.75
N SER A 143 27.78 -4.57 12.47
CA SER A 143 27.19 -5.08 11.71
C SER A 143 26.50 -5.60 11.72
#